data_645bd406c25ca0becb0504e615ad5e85
#
_entry.id   645bd406c25ca0becb0504e615ad5e85
#
_cell.length_a   1.000
_cell.length_b   1.000
_cell.length_c   1.000
_cell.angle_alpha   90.00
_cell.angle_beta   90.00
_cell.angle_gamma   90.00
#
_symmetry.space_group_name_H-M   'P 1'
#
loop_
_entity.id
_entity.type
_entity.pdbx_description
1 polymer ?
#
loop_
_entity_poly.entity_id
_entity_poly.type
_entity_poly.pdbx_seq_one_letter_code
_entity_poly.pdbx_strand_id
1 'polypeptide(L)'
;MALVASSAVSWTGAAIADWSWNPSPKVRLKREEYVVTQLRTAVDLVTETRAMHHCVASYAAKCIAGHCSIWSLRRRTPGMVERLLTIELDRQGRAVQVRGFANRTAHPEEVKLLER
;
A
#
# COMPACT_ATOMS: atom_id res chain seq x y z
N MET A 1 5.47 26.13 -3.62
CA MET A 1 5.64 25.02 -2.67
C MET A 1 5.36 23.69 -3.32
N ALA A 2 6.37 22.85 -3.38
CA ALA A 2 6.27 21.54 -4.02
C ALA A 2 5.18 20.66 -3.38
N LEU A 3 5.01 20.72 -2.07
CA LEU A 3 4.00 19.92 -1.36
C LEU A 3 2.57 20.27 -1.76
N VAL A 4 2.29 21.55 -1.97
CA VAL A 4 0.93 21.98 -2.38
C VAL A 4 0.65 21.51 -3.79
N ALA A 5 1.60 21.67 -4.70
CA ALA A 5 1.47 21.17 -6.06
C ALA A 5 1.32 19.64 -6.09
N SER A 6 2.12 18.94 -5.26
CA SER A 6 2.05 17.48 -5.17
C SER A 6 0.73 16.98 -4.60
N SER A 7 0.11 17.70 -3.67
CA SER A 7 -1.15 17.26 -3.05
C SER A 7 -2.31 17.23 -4.05
N ALA A 8 -2.23 18.00 -5.15
CA ALA A 8 -3.25 18.01 -6.18
C ALA A 8 -3.02 16.95 -7.25
N VAL A 9 -1.86 16.27 -7.23
CA VAL A 9 -1.50 15.30 -8.27
C VAL A 9 -2.12 13.93 -7.96
N SER A 10 -2.78 13.37 -8.95
CA SER A 10 -3.34 12.03 -8.89
C SER A 10 -3.15 11.30 -10.22
N TRP A 11 -3.41 10.01 -10.24
CA TRP A 11 -3.30 9.19 -11.44
C TRP A 11 -4.36 8.09 -11.44
N THR A 12 -4.63 7.55 -12.64
CA THR A 12 -5.65 6.50 -12.81
C THR A 12 -5.28 5.22 -12.06
N GLY A 13 -3.99 4.88 -12.09
CA GLY A 13 -3.49 3.67 -11.46
C GLY A 13 -3.76 2.41 -12.28
N ALA A 14 -3.44 1.26 -11.70
CA ALA A 14 -3.72 -0.03 -12.29
C ALA A 14 -5.21 -0.33 -12.22
N ALA A 15 -5.74 -1.02 -13.22
CA ALA A 15 -7.16 -1.40 -13.29
C ALA A 15 -7.44 -2.64 -12.43
N ILE A 16 -6.99 -2.62 -11.20
CA ILE A 16 -7.19 -3.67 -10.22
C ILE A 16 -7.88 -3.03 -9.03
N ALA A 17 -8.98 -3.63 -8.57
CA ALA A 17 -9.72 -3.09 -7.43
C ALA A 17 -8.98 -3.33 -6.12
N ASP A 18 -9.15 -2.40 -5.18
CA ASP A 18 -8.75 -2.63 -3.80
C ASP A 18 -9.50 -3.86 -3.28
N TRP A 19 -8.91 -4.58 -2.32
CA TRP A 19 -9.57 -5.74 -1.74
C TRP A 19 -9.27 -5.87 -0.26
N SER A 20 -10.16 -6.57 0.42
CA SER A 20 -10.03 -6.80 1.85
C SER A 20 -10.50 -8.20 2.20
N TRP A 21 -10.02 -8.71 3.33
CA TRP A 21 -10.44 -10.01 3.84
C TRP A 21 -10.23 -10.11 5.34
N ASN A 22 -10.99 -11.00 5.96
CA ASN A 22 -10.86 -11.31 7.38
C ASN A 22 -10.31 -12.74 7.50
N PRO A 23 -9.11 -12.92 8.07
CA PRO A 23 -8.51 -14.26 8.17
C PRO A 23 -9.22 -15.18 9.18
N SER A 24 -10.03 -14.61 10.09
CA SER A 24 -10.70 -15.36 11.15
C SER A 24 -12.16 -14.95 11.30
N PRO A 25 -12.99 -15.08 10.24
CA PRO A 25 -14.36 -14.57 10.25
C PRO A 25 -15.26 -15.25 11.27
N LYS A 26 -14.92 -16.46 11.71
CA LYS A 26 -15.72 -17.22 12.67
C LYS A 26 -15.38 -16.92 14.13
N VAL A 27 -14.31 -16.16 14.39
CA VAL A 27 -13.88 -15.82 15.75
C VAL A 27 -14.35 -14.41 16.06
N ARG A 28 -15.43 -14.29 16.85
CA ARG A 28 -16.08 -13.02 17.18
C ARG A 28 -15.16 -11.99 17.84
N LEU A 29 -14.18 -12.43 18.60
CA LEU A 29 -13.29 -11.54 19.35
C LEU A 29 -12.14 -11.00 18.50
N LYS A 30 -11.86 -11.62 17.36
CA LYS A 30 -10.80 -11.16 16.44
C LYS A 30 -11.42 -10.40 15.27
N ARG A 31 -11.67 -9.12 15.50
CA ARG A 31 -12.18 -8.23 14.44
C ARG A 31 -11.01 -7.66 13.65
N GLU A 32 -10.28 -8.55 12.99
CA GLU A 32 -9.14 -8.20 12.16
C GLU A 32 -9.53 -8.23 10.71
N GLU A 33 -9.21 -7.17 9.99
CA GLU A 33 -9.41 -7.12 8.55
C GLU A 33 -8.11 -6.68 7.89
N TYR A 34 -7.71 -7.38 6.85
CA TYR A 34 -6.59 -6.98 6.01
C TYR A 34 -7.13 -6.27 4.79
N VAL A 35 -6.51 -5.14 4.43
CA VAL A 35 -6.92 -4.32 3.31
C VAL A 35 -5.70 -4.03 2.45
N VAL A 36 -5.84 -4.25 1.15
CA VAL A 36 -4.84 -3.83 0.17
C VAL A 36 -5.46 -2.71 -0.64
N THR A 37 -4.88 -1.52 -0.54
CA THR A 37 -5.41 -0.34 -1.21
C THR A 37 -4.34 0.28 -2.11
N GLN A 38 -4.73 0.68 -3.30
CA GLN A 38 -3.84 1.36 -4.22
C GLN A 38 -3.69 2.82 -3.84
N LEU A 39 -2.45 3.30 -3.87
CA LEU A 39 -2.14 4.70 -3.61
C LEU A 39 -2.15 5.45 -4.94
N ARG A 40 -3.11 6.35 -5.13
CA ARG A 40 -3.37 7.01 -6.42
C ARG A 40 -3.12 8.52 -6.41
N THR A 41 -2.64 9.06 -5.32
CA THR A 41 -2.35 10.49 -5.21
C THR A 41 -0.97 10.72 -4.61
N ALA A 42 -0.39 11.87 -4.90
CA ALA A 42 0.88 12.25 -4.29
C ALA A 42 0.76 12.35 -2.77
N VAL A 43 -0.40 12.78 -2.26
CA VAL A 43 -0.67 12.82 -0.82
C VAL A 43 -0.61 11.43 -0.22
N ASP A 44 -1.20 10.44 -0.90
CA ASP A 44 -1.14 9.05 -0.44
C ASP A 44 0.29 8.56 -0.31
N LEU A 45 1.15 8.87 -1.29
CA LEU A 45 2.55 8.45 -1.26
C LEU A 45 3.32 9.16 -0.13
N VAL A 46 3.08 10.45 0.07
CA VAL A 46 3.73 11.21 1.15
C VAL A 46 3.31 10.65 2.50
N THR A 47 2.03 10.37 2.67
CA THR A 47 1.49 9.79 3.92
C THR A 47 2.11 8.43 4.20
N GLU A 48 2.22 7.59 3.18
CA GLU A 48 2.84 6.27 3.30
C GLU A 48 4.33 6.40 3.67
N THR A 49 5.05 7.29 3.00
CA THR A 49 6.45 7.56 3.27
C THR A 49 6.68 7.95 4.74
N ARG A 50 5.84 8.86 5.26
CA ARG A 50 5.94 9.30 6.66
C ARG A 50 5.62 8.19 7.63
N ALA A 51 4.56 7.44 7.37
CA ALA A 51 4.10 6.38 8.26
C ALA A 51 5.06 5.19 8.29
N MET A 52 5.65 4.86 7.13
CA MET A 52 6.47 3.67 6.97
C MET A 52 7.97 3.94 7.03
N HIS A 53 8.38 5.20 7.16
CA HIS A 53 9.79 5.60 7.21
C HIS A 53 10.61 5.04 6.03
N HIS A 54 10.07 5.18 4.83
CA HIS A 54 10.77 4.84 3.60
C HIS A 54 10.41 5.86 2.52
N CYS A 55 10.99 5.74 1.33
CA CYS A 55 10.90 6.79 0.32
C CYS A 55 10.13 6.32 -0.92
N VAL A 56 8.79 6.39 -0.87
CA VAL A 56 7.96 6.12 -2.06
C VAL A 56 7.37 7.39 -2.66
N ALA A 57 7.51 8.54 -2.00
CA ALA A 57 6.98 9.80 -2.52
C ALA A 57 7.60 10.16 -3.88
N SER A 58 8.85 9.72 -4.13
CA SER A 58 9.54 9.95 -5.40
C SER A 58 8.95 9.14 -6.57
N TYR A 59 8.05 8.21 -6.31
CA TYR A 59 7.48 7.34 -7.34
C TYR A 59 6.29 7.97 -8.06
N ALA A 60 5.85 9.17 -7.66
CA ALA A 60 4.71 9.82 -8.28
C ALA A 60 4.83 9.92 -9.80
N ALA A 61 6.00 10.32 -10.31
CA ALA A 61 6.23 10.44 -11.75
C ALA A 61 6.06 9.10 -12.48
N LYS A 62 6.56 8.02 -11.90
CA LYS A 62 6.42 6.67 -12.47
C LYS A 62 4.96 6.21 -12.47
N CYS A 63 4.21 6.53 -11.42
CA CYS A 63 2.80 6.19 -11.33
C CYS A 63 1.98 6.96 -12.35
N ILE A 64 2.26 8.26 -12.52
CA ILE A 64 1.59 9.11 -13.51
C ILE A 64 1.83 8.56 -14.92
N ALA A 65 3.06 8.14 -15.22
CA ALA A 65 3.43 7.59 -16.51
C ALA A 65 2.89 6.16 -16.73
N GLY A 66 2.31 5.54 -15.71
CA GLY A 66 1.79 4.18 -15.81
C GLY A 66 2.85 3.09 -15.77
N HIS A 67 4.09 3.43 -15.34
CA HIS A 67 5.17 2.45 -15.25
C HIS A 67 5.05 1.50 -14.08
N CYS A 68 4.38 1.95 -13.02
CA CYS A 68 4.16 1.13 -11.82
C CYS A 68 2.89 1.57 -11.10
N SER A 69 2.46 0.74 -10.16
CA SER A 69 1.44 1.12 -9.17
C SER A 69 1.96 0.80 -7.78
N ILE A 70 1.56 1.60 -6.81
CA ILE A 70 1.98 1.47 -5.42
C ILE A 70 0.77 1.12 -4.59
N TRP A 71 0.92 0.13 -3.73
CA TRP A 71 -0.15 -0.42 -2.91
C TRP A 71 0.28 -0.47 -1.46
N SER A 72 -0.69 -0.39 -0.55
CA SER A 72 -0.46 -0.49 0.89
C SER A 72 -1.27 -1.64 1.46
N LEU A 73 -0.59 -2.57 2.12
CA LEU A 73 -1.23 -3.62 2.90
C LEU A 73 -1.39 -3.11 4.33
N ARG A 74 -2.61 -3.09 4.82
CA ARG A 74 -2.96 -2.59 6.16
C ARG A 74 -3.76 -3.62 6.93
N ARG A 75 -3.58 -3.63 8.24
CA ARG A 75 -4.40 -4.40 9.15
C ARG A 75 -5.30 -3.44 9.90
N ARG A 76 -6.60 -3.71 9.84
CA ARG A 76 -7.60 -2.90 10.51
C ARG A 76 -8.20 -3.69 11.68
N THR A 77 -8.17 -3.07 12.86
CA THR A 77 -8.82 -3.59 14.06
C THR A 77 -9.69 -2.47 14.63
N PRO A 78 -10.63 -2.77 15.56
CA PRO A 78 -11.45 -1.70 16.15
C PRO A 78 -10.56 -0.60 16.74
N GLY A 79 -10.74 0.63 16.26
CA GLY A 79 -10.02 1.80 16.74
C GLY A 79 -8.60 1.98 16.21
N MET A 80 -8.11 1.08 15.33
CA MET A 80 -6.74 1.20 14.83
C MET A 80 -6.58 0.67 13.42
N VAL A 81 -5.75 1.36 12.63
CA VAL A 81 -5.30 0.90 11.31
C VAL A 81 -3.78 0.91 11.33
N GLU A 82 -3.18 -0.24 11.02
CA GLU A 82 -1.73 -0.40 11.01
C GLU A 82 -1.27 -0.69 9.59
N ARG A 83 -0.26 0.06 9.11
CA ARG A 83 0.34 -0.18 7.80
C ARG A 83 1.42 -1.24 7.94
N LEU A 84 1.31 -2.31 7.17
CA LEU A 84 2.23 -3.46 7.25
C LEU A 84 3.27 -3.44 6.15
N LEU A 85 2.85 -3.27 4.90
CA LEU A 85 3.74 -3.32 3.74
C LEU A 85 3.36 -2.27 2.72
N THR A 86 4.37 -1.79 1.99
CA THR A 86 4.20 -1.03 0.77
C THR A 86 4.69 -1.90 -0.39
N ILE A 87 3.90 -2.00 -1.44
CA ILE A 87 4.10 -2.92 -2.54
C ILE A 87 4.17 -2.13 -3.84
N GLU A 88 5.20 -2.39 -4.64
CA GLU A 88 5.30 -1.85 -6.00
C GLU A 88 4.99 -2.97 -6.99
N LEU A 89 4.01 -2.73 -7.89
CA LEU A 89 3.71 -3.61 -9.00
C LEU A 89 4.18 -2.97 -10.30
N ASP A 90 4.69 -3.77 -11.24
CA ASP A 90 5.03 -3.31 -12.57
C ASP A 90 3.78 -3.23 -13.45
N ARG A 91 3.95 -2.91 -14.74
CA ARG A 91 2.83 -2.79 -15.68
C ARG A 91 2.05 -4.08 -15.85
N GLN A 92 2.70 -5.22 -15.65
CA GLN A 92 2.06 -6.53 -15.78
C GLN A 92 1.42 -6.99 -14.46
N GLY A 93 1.45 -6.18 -13.42
CA GLY A 93 0.88 -6.52 -12.13
C GLY A 93 1.76 -7.43 -11.28
N ARG A 94 3.05 -7.53 -11.59
CA ARG A 94 3.98 -8.35 -10.82
C ARG A 94 4.65 -7.51 -9.74
N ALA A 95 4.84 -8.11 -8.57
CA ALA A 95 5.51 -7.44 -7.46
C ALA A 95 7.00 -7.25 -7.77
N VAL A 96 7.42 -5.99 -7.82
CA VAL A 96 8.81 -5.61 -8.05
C VAL A 96 9.51 -5.41 -6.71
N GLN A 97 8.79 -4.85 -5.74
CA GLN A 97 9.33 -4.54 -4.43
C GLN A 97 8.24 -4.65 -3.38
N VAL A 98 8.57 -5.26 -2.25
CA VAL A 98 7.68 -5.38 -1.09
C VAL A 98 8.50 -5.04 0.15
N ARG A 99 8.15 -3.95 0.84
CA ARG A 99 8.91 -3.43 1.97
C ARG A 99 7.99 -3.07 3.13
N GLY A 100 8.45 -3.39 4.34
CA GLY A 100 7.80 -2.97 5.57
C GLY A 100 8.43 -1.69 6.13
N PHE A 101 8.16 -1.44 7.41
CA PHE A 101 8.65 -0.24 8.11
C PHE A 101 10.17 -0.12 7.98
N ALA A 102 10.63 1.08 7.68
CA ALA A 102 12.05 1.42 7.51
C ALA A 102 12.75 0.53 6.46
N ASN A 103 12.03 0.18 5.39
CA ASN A 103 12.52 -0.65 4.28
C ASN A 103 12.89 -2.09 4.67
N ARG A 104 12.38 -2.60 5.79
CA ARG A 104 12.60 -4.02 6.11
C ARG A 104 11.98 -4.92 5.05
N THR A 105 12.51 -6.09 4.88
CA THR A 105 11.90 -7.10 4.01
C THR A 105 10.60 -7.60 4.62
N ALA A 106 9.69 -8.09 3.78
CA ALA A 106 8.44 -8.67 4.24
C ALA A 106 8.72 -9.93 5.07
N HIS A 107 7.94 -10.11 6.16
CA HIS A 107 7.97 -11.33 6.93
C HIS A 107 7.30 -12.47 6.16
N PRO A 108 7.66 -13.74 6.38
CA PRO A 108 7.03 -14.87 5.67
C PRO A 108 5.51 -14.90 5.80
N GLU A 109 4.96 -14.59 6.98
CA GLU A 109 3.51 -14.55 7.17
C GLU A 109 2.85 -13.44 6.37
N GLU A 110 3.54 -12.32 6.14
CA GLU A 110 3.03 -11.22 5.31
C GLU A 110 3.00 -11.61 3.83
N VAL A 111 4.03 -12.32 3.38
CA VAL A 111 4.08 -12.83 2.00
C VAL A 111 2.92 -13.78 1.76
N LYS A 112 2.61 -14.64 2.71
CA LYS A 112 1.44 -15.55 2.62
C LYS A 112 0.13 -14.80 2.49
N LEU A 113 -0.02 -13.66 3.15
CA LEU A 113 -1.21 -12.83 3.02
C LEU A 113 -1.38 -12.32 1.60
N LEU A 114 -0.28 -11.97 0.94
CA LEU A 114 -0.31 -11.43 -0.42
C LEU A 114 -0.55 -12.50 -1.48
N GLU A 115 -0.32 -13.76 -1.17
CA GLU A 115 -0.52 -14.88 -2.09
C GLU A 115 -1.98 -15.34 -2.21
N ARG A 116 -2.87 -14.76 -1.46
CA ARG A 116 -4.29 -15.14 -1.45
C ARG A 116 -5.09 -14.61 -2.63
#